data_b53612e314d2f9b6e716790a60eedcc1
#
_entry.id   b53612e314d2f9b6e716790a60eedcc1
#
_cell.length_a   1.000
_cell.length_b   1.000
_cell.length_c   1.000
_cell.angle_alpha   90.00
_cell.angle_beta   90.00
_cell.angle_gamma   90.00
#
_symmetry.space_group_name_H-M   'P 1'
#
loop_
_entity.id
_entity.type
_entity.pdbx_description
1 polymer ?
#
loop_
_entity_poly.entity_id
_entity_poly.type
_entity_poly.pdbx_seq_one_letter_code
_entity_poly.pdbx_strand_id
1 'polypeptide(L)'
;MMKHITFWFINLTIVFGQAPQALNDQVDQIADRIESKVIEWRRDFHQNPELSNREFRTAEKVAEHLKSLGMEVQTGIAHTGVVGLLKGGRPGKVVALRADMDGLPVKEKADLPFASKAKGIYQGNEVDVMHACGHDNHIAGLMGAAEILASMRQDLPGTVKFIFQPAEEGAPLGEKGGAVYMVEEGVMENPKVDAIFGLHAWPGYVGKVYYRSGPTMAAAERMRITIKGVQTHGAAPWGGVDPIVVSSQIIMSLQTIMAREVDITAVPGVVTIGSIHGGVRNNIIPEEVVMEGTIRTFEEDIRQQIHKSIRDKVEMIASASGAIGEVE
;
A
#
# COMPACT_ATOMS: atom_id res chain seq x y z
N MET A 1 -40.93 0.30 -55.13
CA MET A 1 -40.40 1.52 -54.52
C MET A 1 -39.61 1.11 -53.25
N MET A 2 -38.33 0.81 -53.41
CA MET A 2 -37.42 0.53 -52.29
C MET A 2 -36.77 1.84 -51.84
N LYS A 3 -37.02 2.24 -50.58
CA LYS A 3 -36.35 3.39 -49.98
C LYS A 3 -35.02 2.93 -49.40
N HIS A 4 -33.91 3.41 -49.97
CA HIS A 4 -32.58 3.22 -49.40
C HIS A 4 -32.44 4.09 -48.14
N ILE A 5 -32.24 3.45 -46.98
CA ILE A 5 -31.86 4.10 -45.74
C ILE A 5 -30.34 4.12 -45.69
N THR A 6 -29.74 5.30 -45.86
CA THR A 6 -28.28 5.50 -45.74
C THR A 6 -27.94 5.70 -44.25
N PHE A 7 -27.27 4.74 -43.68
CA PHE A 7 -26.72 4.89 -42.33
C PHE A 7 -25.42 5.70 -42.39
N TRP A 8 -25.43 6.87 -41.77
CA TRP A 8 -24.21 7.62 -41.50
C TRP A 8 -23.56 7.08 -40.25
N PHE A 9 -22.39 6.40 -40.40
CA PHE A 9 -21.53 6.08 -39.28
C PHE A 9 -20.75 7.34 -38.91
N ILE A 10 -21.11 7.95 -37.78
CA ILE A 10 -20.27 8.97 -37.14
C ILE A 10 -19.11 8.22 -36.49
N ASN A 11 -17.93 8.22 -37.10
CA ASN A 11 -16.70 7.81 -36.48
C ASN A 11 -16.32 8.82 -35.37
N LEU A 12 -16.67 8.52 -34.12
CA LEU A 12 -16.22 9.27 -32.98
C LEU A 12 -14.75 8.86 -32.72
N THR A 13 -13.81 9.55 -33.35
CA THR A 13 -12.40 9.42 -33.03
C THR A 13 -12.19 10.07 -31.66
N ILE A 14 -12.06 9.27 -30.60
CA ILE A 14 -11.61 9.76 -29.31
C ILE A 14 -10.14 10.14 -29.49
N VAL A 15 -9.89 11.41 -29.75
CA VAL A 15 -8.55 11.97 -29.69
C VAL A 15 -8.20 12.05 -28.21
N PHE A 16 -7.39 11.11 -27.73
CA PHE A 16 -6.66 11.29 -26.47
C PHE A 16 -5.81 12.54 -26.66
N GLY A 17 -6.18 13.62 -26.01
CA GLY A 17 -5.46 14.88 -26.10
C GLY A 17 -4.04 14.71 -25.58
N GLN A 18 -3.06 14.63 -26.50
CA GLN A 18 -1.67 14.83 -26.13
C GLN A 18 -1.51 16.27 -25.67
N ALA A 19 -0.76 16.45 -24.55
CA ALA A 19 -0.41 17.80 -24.15
C ALA A 19 0.32 18.50 -25.30
N PRO A 20 0.08 19.82 -25.52
CA PRO A 20 0.81 20.56 -26.53
C PRO A 20 2.32 20.37 -26.36
N GLN A 21 3.05 20.13 -27.45
CA GLN A 21 4.50 19.89 -27.40
C GLN A 21 5.24 21.01 -26.64
N ALA A 22 4.84 22.27 -26.83
CA ALA A 22 5.42 23.41 -26.10
C ALA A 22 5.27 23.28 -24.56
N LEU A 23 4.22 22.64 -24.07
CA LEU A 23 4.04 22.41 -22.62
C LEU A 23 5.01 21.33 -22.13
N ASN A 24 5.17 20.25 -22.87
CA ASN A 24 6.14 19.20 -22.56
C ASN A 24 7.56 19.76 -22.55
N ASP A 25 7.94 20.54 -23.58
CA ASP A 25 9.26 21.16 -23.66
C ASP A 25 9.53 22.11 -22.48
N GLN A 26 8.50 22.82 -22.00
CA GLN A 26 8.60 23.67 -20.82
C GLN A 26 8.80 22.85 -19.54
N VAL A 27 8.07 21.75 -19.37
CA VAL A 27 8.23 20.82 -18.23
C VAL A 27 9.64 20.26 -18.21
N ASP A 28 10.15 19.77 -19.35
CA ASP A 28 11.48 19.20 -19.48
C ASP A 28 12.57 20.22 -19.12
N GLN A 29 12.48 21.46 -19.63
CA GLN A 29 13.41 22.53 -19.30
C GLN A 29 13.43 22.89 -17.81
N ILE A 30 12.29 22.83 -17.13
CA ILE A 30 12.24 23.10 -15.69
C ILE A 30 12.79 21.90 -14.93
N ALA A 31 12.45 20.68 -15.34
CA ALA A 31 12.96 19.44 -14.74
C ALA A 31 14.49 19.41 -14.78
N ASP A 32 15.10 19.68 -15.92
CA ASP A 32 16.56 19.75 -16.09
C ASP A 32 17.22 20.77 -15.13
N ARG A 33 16.56 21.91 -14.91
CA ARG A 33 17.09 22.96 -14.01
C ARG A 33 17.05 22.57 -12.54
N ILE A 34 16.09 21.72 -12.12
CA ILE A 34 15.93 21.34 -10.71
C ILE A 34 16.48 19.95 -10.42
N GLU A 35 16.98 19.21 -11.40
CA GLU A 35 17.45 17.83 -11.25
C GLU A 35 18.43 17.68 -10.07
N SER A 36 19.46 18.53 -10.01
CA SER A 36 20.45 18.45 -8.92
C SER A 36 19.82 18.64 -7.54
N LYS A 37 18.84 19.51 -7.42
CA LYS A 37 18.09 19.78 -6.19
C LYS A 37 17.21 18.59 -5.79
N VAL A 38 16.57 17.93 -6.77
CA VAL A 38 15.79 16.71 -6.53
C VAL A 38 16.70 15.57 -6.05
N ILE A 39 17.88 15.42 -6.65
CA ILE A 39 18.90 14.45 -6.21
C ILE A 39 19.37 14.74 -4.78
N GLU A 40 19.58 16.01 -4.41
CA GLU A 40 19.94 16.42 -3.04
C GLU A 40 18.84 16.07 -2.03
N TRP A 41 17.59 16.37 -2.34
CA TRP A 41 16.44 15.99 -1.50
C TRP A 41 16.35 14.49 -1.32
N ARG A 42 16.43 13.72 -2.40
CA ARG A 42 16.42 12.27 -2.36
C ARG A 42 17.51 11.71 -1.44
N ARG A 43 18.74 12.21 -1.55
CA ARG A 43 19.86 11.79 -0.70
C ARG A 43 19.69 12.18 0.75
N ASP A 44 19.12 13.35 1.01
CA ASP A 44 18.81 13.81 2.35
C ASP A 44 17.74 12.95 3.04
N PHE A 45 16.65 12.61 2.34
CA PHE A 45 15.65 11.66 2.85
C PHE A 45 16.24 10.27 3.04
N HIS A 46 17.04 9.80 2.10
CA HIS A 46 17.70 8.50 2.21
C HIS A 46 18.60 8.39 3.43
N GLN A 47 19.33 9.44 3.73
CA GLN A 47 20.25 9.50 4.88
C GLN A 47 19.51 9.60 6.22
N ASN A 48 18.28 10.09 6.21
CA ASN A 48 17.49 10.38 7.41
C ASN A 48 16.08 9.75 7.33
N PRO A 49 15.95 8.45 7.11
CA PRO A 49 14.65 7.79 7.03
C PRO A 49 13.99 7.71 8.40
N GLU A 50 12.67 7.74 8.41
CA GLU A 50 11.85 7.63 9.61
C GLU A 50 10.83 6.50 9.44
N LEU A 51 10.53 5.77 10.52
CA LEU A 51 9.57 4.66 10.50
C LEU A 51 8.13 5.17 10.37
N SER A 52 7.23 4.28 9.95
CA SER A 52 5.79 4.51 9.82
C SER A 52 5.19 5.24 11.03
N ASN A 53 4.38 6.27 10.80
CA ASN A 53 3.80 7.18 11.80
C ASN A 53 4.84 7.96 12.63
N ARG A 54 6.08 8.00 12.22
CA ARG A 54 7.18 8.74 12.87
C ARG A 54 7.93 9.65 11.89
N GLU A 55 7.36 9.91 10.72
CA GLU A 55 7.94 10.68 9.61
C GLU A 55 7.88 12.21 9.88
N PHE A 56 8.19 12.63 11.11
CA PHE A 56 8.02 14.03 11.54
C PHE A 56 8.93 15.00 10.81
N ARG A 57 10.23 14.67 10.69
CA ARG A 57 11.20 15.48 9.96
C ARG A 57 10.89 15.55 8.46
N THR A 58 10.53 14.39 7.90
CA THR A 58 10.13 14.27 6.49
C THR A 58 8.90 15.15 6.22
N ALA A 59 7.87 15.04 7.06
CA ALA A 59 6.64 15.84 6.96
C ALA A 59 6.92 17.35 7.08
N GLU A 60 7.79 17.76 8.01
CA GLU A 60 8.17 19.15 8.18
C GLU A 60 8.84 19.71 6.92
N LYS A 61 9.84 19.02 6.37
CA LYS A 61 10.55 19.43 5.15
C LYS A 61 9.61 19.53 3.95
N VAL A 62 8.73 18.56 3.78
CA VAL A 62 7.73 18.56 2.71
C VAL A 62 6.78 19.77 2.89
N ALA A 63 6.26 19.97 4.10
CA ALA A 63 5.34 21.08 4.37
C ALA A 63 5.99 22.45 4.14
N GLU A 64 7.23 22.64 4.57
CA GLU A 64 8.00 23.86 4.33
C GLU A 64 8.20 24.12 2.83
N HIS A 65 8.58 23.08 2.07
CA HIS A 65 8.74 23.19 0.63
C HIS A 65 7.44 23.62 -0.06
N LEU A 66 6.32 22.93 0.20
CA LEU A 66 5.03 23.26 -0.40
C LEU A 66 4.54 24.68 -0.02
N LYS A 67 4.76 25.10 1.24
CA LYS A 67 4.46 26.48 1.68
C LYS A 67 5.31 27.49 0.93
N SER A 68 6.60 27.20 0.70
CA SER A 68 7.49 28.11 -0.05
C SER A 68 7.05 28.33 -1.50
N LEU A 69 6.32 27.37 -2.06
CA LEU A 69 5.70 27.45 -3.40
C LEU A 69 4.32 28.15 -3.38
N GLY A 70 3.88 28.66 -2.24
CA GLY A 70 2.61 29.38 -2.08
C GLY A 70 1.38 28.48 -2.16
N MET A 71 1.48 27.25 -1.72
CA MET A 71 0.35 26.31 -1.61
C MET A 71 -0.36 26.46 -0.27
N GLU A 72 -1.65 26.11 -0.23
CA GLU A 72 -2.36 25.83 1.01
C GLU A 72 -1.92 24.47 1.52
N VAL A 73 -1.35 24.39 2.74
CA VAL A 73 -0.76 23.16 3.28
C VAL A 73 -1.44 22.74 4.57
N GLN A 74 -1.86 21.48 4.63
CA GLN A 74 -2.34 20.81 5.83
C GLN A 74 -1.32 19.75 6.25
N THR A 75 -1.08 19.66 7.57
CA THR A 75 -0.15 18.70 8.19
C THR A 75 -0.86 17.90 9.28
N GLY A 76 -0.29 16.76 9.67
CA GLY A 76 -0.84 15.92 10.73
C GLY A 76 -1.99 15.03 10.29
N ILE A 77 -2.24 14.88 9.00
CA ILE A 77 -3.24 13.96 8.46
C ILE A 77 -2.72 12.55 8.64
N ALA A 78 -3.50 11.67 9.23
CA ALA A 78 -3.08 10.32 9.61
C ALA A 78 -1.71 10.31 10.33
N HIS A 79 -1.55 11.17 11.35
CA HIS A 79 -0.37 11.45 12.18
C HIS A 79 0.66 12.39 11.51
N THR A 80 1.33 11.97 10.47
CA THR A 80 2.46 12.70 9.87
C THR A 80 2.22 13.10 8.41
N GLY A 81 1.08 12.73 7.83
CA GLY A 81 0.75 13.04 6.45
C GLY A 81 0.66 14.54 6.17
N VAL A 82 1.04 14.91 4.94
CA VAL A 82 1.03 16.29 4.45
C VAL A 82 0.23 16.39 3.17
N VAL A 83 -0.63 17.39 3.09
CA VAL A 83 -1.41 17.70 1.88
C VAL A 83 -1.18 19.14 1.47
N GLY A 84 -0.79 19.34 0.19
CA GLY A 84 -0.67 20.66 -0.43
C GLY A 84 -1.70 20.85 -1.53
N LEU A 85 -2.30 22.04 -1.62
CA LEU A 85 -3.23 22.41 -2.69
C LEU A 85 -2.63 23.50 -3.56
N LEU A 86 -2.45 23.18 -4.85
CA LEU A 86 -2.06 24.12 -5.90
C LEU A 86 -3.29 24.44 -6.76
N LYS A 87 -3.90 25.58 -6.54
CA LYS A 87 -5.00 26.08 -7.39
C LYS A 87 -4.41 26.66 -8.68
N GLY A 88 -4.79 26.12 -9.82
CA GLY A 88 -4.40 26.60 -11.14
C GLY A 88 -5.09 27.91 -11.51
N GLY A 89 -4.60 28.54 -12.58
CA GLY A 89 -5.14 29.81 -13.10
C GLY A 89 -6.41 29.68 -13.91
N ARG A 90 -6.84 28.46 -14.22
CA ARG A 90 -8.02 28.18 -15.05
C ARG A 90 -8.96 27.18 -14.38
N PRO A 91 -10.28 27.26 -14.59
CA PRO A 91 -11.22 26.25 -14.10
C PRO A 91 -10.86 24.84 -14.63
N GLY A 92 -11.09 23.81 -13.82
CA GLY A 92 -10.85 22.43 -14.21
C GLY A 92 -11.12 21.46 -13.07
N LYS A 93 -10.69 20.24 -13.27
CA LYS A 93 -10.84 19.12 -12.33
C LYS A 93 -9.78 19.15 -11.24
N VAL A 94 -9.96 18.29 -10.25
CA VAL A 94 -8.99 18.07 -9.16
C VAL A 94 -8.23 16.80 -9.42
N VAL A 95 -6.93 16.91 -9.60
CA VAL A 95 -6.02 15.78 -9.75
C VAL A 95 -5.14 15.68 -8.52
N ALA A 96 -5.04 14.49 -7.93
CA ALA A 96 -4.11 14.23 -6.85
C ALA A 96 -2.84 13.54 -7.36
N LEU A 97 -1.70 13.90 -6.77
CA LEU A 97 -0.42 13.23 -6.93
C LEU A 97 0.04 12.74 -5.56
N ARG A 98 0.43 11.47 -5.47
CA ARG A 98 0.74 10.80 -4.21
C ARG A 98 2.19 10.30 -4.17
N ALA A 99 2.85 10.50 -3.03
CA ALA A 99 4.06 9.80 -2.61
C ALA A 99 3.92 9.29 -1.17
N ASP A 100 4.48 8.13 -0.88
CA ASP A 100 4.68 7.61 0.47
C ASP A 100 5.95 8.17 1.09
N MET A 101 6.05 8.10 2.47
CA MET A 101 7.12 8.79 3.17
C MET A 101 7.95 7.91 4.12
N ASP A 102 7.44 6.75 4.52
CA ASP A 102 8.04 5.95 5.58
C ASP A 102 9.23 5.10 5.12
N GLY A 103 10.14 4.84 6.06
CA GLY A 103 11.24 3.90 5.94
C GLY A 103 10.96 2.59 6.65
N LEU A 104 11.77 1.60 6.35
CA LEU A 104 11.68 0.23 6.88
C LEU A 104 12.70 -0.05 7.98
N PRO A 105 12.39 -0.98 8.92
CA PRO A 105 13.33 -1.44 9.97
C PRO A 105 14.40 -2.36 9.37
N VAL A 106 15.20 -1.83 8.45
CA VAL A 106 16.22 -2.55 7.68
C VAL A 106 17.55 -1.84 7.80
N LYS A 107 18.61 -2.62 8.03
CA LYS A 107 19.99 -2.10 8.05
C LYS A 107 20.51 -1.89 6.64
N GLU A 108 20.94 -0.68 6.33
CA GLU A 108 21.61 -0.40 5.07
C GLU A 108 22.99 -1.06 5.03
N LYS A 109 23.31 -1.68 3.89
CA LYS A 109 24.57 -2.37 3.63
C LYS A 109 25.41 -1.71 2.54
N ALA A 110 24.84 -0.70 1.85
CA ALA A 110 25.55 0.01 0.80
C ALA A 110 26.60 0.95 1.39
N ASP A 111 27.75 1.01 0.76
CA ASP A 111 28.80 1.99 1.09
C ASP A 111 28.61 3.24 0.24
N LEU A 112 27.71 4.10 0.69
CA LEU A 112 27.36 5.35 0.01
C LEU A 112 27.63 6.55 0.92
N PRO A 113 28.03 7.70 0.36
CA PRO A 113 28.26 8.92 1.15
C PRO A 113 27.02 9.41 1.92
N PHE A 114 25.84 9.02 1.45
CA PHE A 114 24.54 9.34 2.04
C PHE A 114 23.80 8.11 2.60
N ALA A 115 24.53 7.01 2.87
CA ALA A 115 23.95 5.82 3.47
C ALA A 115 23.31 6.15 4.83
N SER A 116 22.17 5.55 5.11
CA SER A 116 21.46 5.72 6.38
C SER A 116 22.25 5.13 7.54
N LYS A 117 22.30 5.90 8.64
CA LYS A 117 22.75 5.45 9.97
C LYS A 117 21.64 5.71 11.01
N ALA A 118 20.45 5.99 10.54
CA ALA A 118 19.30 6.28 11.39
C ALA A 118 18.90 5.06 12.21
N LYS A 119 18.41 5.34 13.41
CA LYS A 119 17.86 4.36 14.35
C LYS A 119 16.42 4.71 14.66
N GLY A 120 15.62 3.69 14.92
CA GLY A 120 14.23 3.86 15.35
C GLY A 120 13.81 2.76 16.32
N ILE A 121 12.64 2.92 16.93
CA ILE A 121 12.04 1.89 17.78
C ILE A 121 10.96 1.16 16.99
N TYR A 122 11.14 -0.12 16.77
CA TYR A 122 10.18 -1.00 16.11
C TYR A 122 9.83 -2.18 17.02
N GLN A 123 8.56 -2.32 17.36
CA GLN A 123 8.07 -3.36 18.29
C GLN A 123 8.86 -3.43 19.62
N GLY A 124 9.17 -2.25 20.17
CA GLY A 124 9.90 -2.11 21.44
C GLY A 124 11.42 -2.30 21.37
N ASN A 125 11.98 -2.59 20.20
CA ASN A 125 13.41 -2.78 20.00
C ASN A 125 14.02 -1.64 19.16
N GLU A 126 15.26 -1.26 19.48
CA GLU A 126 16.03 -0.37 18.61
C GLU A 126 16.47 -1.14 17.35
N VAL A 127 16.20 -0.54 16.19
CA VAL A 127 16.53 -1.09 14.88
C VAL A 127 17.22 -0.04 14.01
N ASP A 128 17.99 -0.51 13.03
CA ASP A 128 18.45 0.33 11.92
C ASP A 128 17.25 0.66 11.00
N VAL A 129 17.24 1.86 10.42
CA VAL A 129 16.17 2.31 9.52
C VAL A 129 16.75 2.68 8.16
N MET A 130 16.06 2.28 7.07
CA MET A 130 16.47 2.57 5.71
C MET A 130 15.26 2.78 4.80
N HIS A 131 15.34 3.68 3.82
CA HIS A 131 14.42 3.71 2.69
C HIS A 131 14.72 2.55 1.72
N ALA A 132 14.37 1.32 2.11
CA ALA A 132 14.62 0.12 1.31
C ALA A 132 13.57 -0.10 0.20
N CYS A 133 12.41 0.57 0.28
CA CYS A 133 11.35 0.51 -0.74
C CYS A 133 11.39 1.67 -1.74
N GLY A 134 12.30 2.65 -1.54
CA GLY A 134 12.49 3.75 -2.49
C GLY A 134 11.57 4.95 -2.28
N HIS A 135 10.92 5.08 -1.12
CA HIS A 135 10.03 6.21 -0.81
C HIS A 135 10.77 7.57 -0.81
N ASP A 136 12.06 7.59 -0.53
CA ASP A 136 12.93 8.75 -0.72
C ASP A 136 12.91 9.31 -2.16
N ASN A 137 12.84 8.43 -3.18
CA ASN A 137 12.66 8.85 -4.57
C ASN A 137 11.26 9.41 -4.83
N HIS A 138 10.24 8.81 -4.21
CA HIS A 138 8.85 9.23 -4.37
C HIS A 138 8.63 10.62 -3.79
N ILE A 139 9.13 10.86 -2.57
CA ILE A 139 9.07 12.17 -1.90
C ILE A 139 9.76 13.24 -2.75
N ALA A 140 11.02 13.00 -3.11
CA ALA A 140 11.82 13.97 -3.87
C ALA A 140 11.22 14.23 -5.26
N GLY A 141 10.75 13.19 -5.95
CA GLY A 141 10.08 13.31 -7.24
C GLY A 141 8.79 14.13 -7.16
N LEU A 142 7.97 13.91 -6.12
CA LEU A 142 6.73 14.66 -5.93
C LEU A 142 7.00 16.11 -5.52
N MET A 143 8.03 16.39 -4.72
CA MET A 143 8.48 17.76 -4.42
C MET A 143 8.95 18.47 -5.69
N GLY A 144 9.68 17.79 -6.59
CA GLY A 144 10.07 18.31 -7.89
C GLY A 144 8.87 18.61 -8.78
N ALA A 145 7.92 17.70 -8.86
CA ALA A 145 6.68 17.92 -9.59
C ALA A 145 5.88 19.13 -9.04
N ALA A 146 5.89 19.31 -7.71
CA ALA A 146 5.26 20.47 -7.07
C ALA A 146 5.93 21.79 -7.51
N GLU A 147 7.26 21.84 -7.58
CA GLU A 147 8.00 23.01 -8.04
C GLU A 147 7.72 23.33 -9.52
N ILE A 148 7.74 22.31 -10.39
CA ILE A 148 7.41 22.46 -11.80
C ILE A 148 5.99 23.03 -11.97
N LEU A 149 5.01 22.37 -11.37
CA LEU A 149 3.61 22.75 -11.54
C LEU A 149 3.30 24.11 -10.89
N ALA A 150 3.94 24.46 -9.78
CA ALA A 150 3.79 25.78 -9.16
C ALA A 150 4.32 26.89 -10.08
N SER A 151 5.43 26.65 -10.79
CA SER A 151 5.98 27.64 -11.74
C SER A 151 5.08 27.87 -12.95
N MET A 152 4.22 26.89 -13.27
CA MET A 152 3.27 26.91 -14.40
C MET A 152 1.83 27.20 -13.95
N ARG A 153 1.62 27.62 -12.70
CA ARG A 153 0.31 27.77 -12.05
C ARG A 153 -0.75 28.45 -12.92
N GLN A 154 -0.38 29.53 -13.62
CA GLN A 154 -1.32 30.32 -14.41
C GLN A 154 -1.90 29.54 -15.63
N ASP A 155 -1.15 28.58 -16.13
CA ASP A 155 -1.52 27.76 -17.28
C ASP A 155 -2.23 26.47 -16.89
N LEU A 156 -2.21 26.10 -15.62
CA LEU A 156 -2.84 24.87 -15.13
C LEU A 156 -4.36 25.01 -15.07
N PRO A 157 -5.12 24.04 -15.65
CA PRO A 157 -6.55 23.93 -15.39
C PRO A 157 -6.80 23.18 -14.08
N GLY A 158 -7.76 23.67 -13.29
CA GLY A 158 -8.22 22.98 -12.08
C GLY A 158 -7.27 23.12 -10.89
N THR A 159 -7.19 22.08 -10.08
CA THR A 159 -6.40 22.04 -8.85
C THR A 159 -5.56 20.77 -8.80
N VAL A 160 -4.30 20.90 -8.39
CA VAL A 160 -3.46 19.75 -8.08
C VAL A 160 -3.37 19.60 -6.56
N LYS A 161 -3.72 18.41 -6.05
CA LYS A 161 -3.60 18.04 -4.65
C LYS A 161 -2.39 17.14 -4.48
N PHE A 162 -1.37 17.60 -3.78
CA PHE A 162 -0.18 16.82 -3.45
C PHE A 162 -0.42 16.10 -2.14
N ILE A 163 -0.30 14.77 -2.13
CA ILE A 163 -0.56 13.91 -0.97
C ILE A 163 0.73 13.19 -0.63
N PHE A 164 1.29 13.50 0.53
CA PHE A 164 2.43 12.78 1.09
C PHE A 164 1.91 11.88 2.20
N GLN A 165 1.91 10.59 1.91
CA GLN A 165 1.26 9.56 2.72
C GLN A 165 2.23 8.96 3.73
N PRO A 166 1.88 8.90 5.04
CA PRO A 166 2.64 8.16 6.03
C PRO A 166 2.27 6.68 6.05
N ALA A 167 3.10 5.87 6.71
CA ALA A 167 2.82 4.49 7.10
C ALA A 167 2.29 3.59 5.97
N GLU A 168 2.90 3.65 4.79
CA GLU A 168 2.54 2.78 3.67
C GLU A 168 2.90 1.33 3.95
N GLU A 169 4.04 1.10 4.60
CA GLU A 169 4.57 -0.22 4.99
C GLU A 169 3.84 -0.84 6.18
N GLY A 170 2.87 -0.12 6.72
CA GLY A 170 2.04 -0.54 7.84
C GLY A 170 2.26 0.28 9.10
N ALA A 171 1.16 0.64 9.75
CA ALA A 171 1.18 1.37 11.01
C ALA A 171 1.76 0.50 12.15
N PRO A 172 2.38 1.10 13.18
CA PRO A 172 2.75 0.41 14.39
C PRO A 172 1.58 -0.32 15.04
N LEU A 173 1.86 -1.43 15.75
CA LEU A 173 0.82 -2.21 16.43
C LEU A 173 -0.02 -1.33 17.36
N GLY A 174 -1.34 -1.41 17.19
CA GLY A 174 -2.32 -0.65 17.97
C GLY A 174 -2.54 0.78 17.47
N GLU A 175 -1.88 1.21 16.40
CA GLU A 175 -2.10 2.51 15.77
C GLU A 175 -2.84 2.35 14.43
N LYS A 176 -3.62 3.36 14.07
CA LYS A 176 -4.12 3.54 12.70
C LYS A 176 -3.03 4.21 11.86
N GLY A 177 -3.08 4.06 10.54
CA GLY A 177 -2.16 4.73 9.63
C GLY A 177 -2.40 4.40 8.17
N GLY A 178 -1.51 4.90 7.33
CA GLY A 178 -1.51 4.64 5.89
C GLY A 178 -2.67 5.29 5.13
N ALA A 179 -2.86 4.84 3.90
CA ALA A 179 -3.86 5.41 2.99
C ALA A 179 -5.29 5.32 3.53
N VAL A 180 -5.63 4.22 4.19
CA VAL A 180 -6.99 4.02 4.74
C VAL A 180 -7.32 5.11 5.76
N TYR A 181 -6.39 5.39 6.67
CA TYR A 181 -6.61 6.42 7.69
C TYR A 181 -6.65 7.84 7.08
N MET A 182 -5.81 8.13 6.07
CA MET A 182 -5.93 9.39 5.33
C MET A 182 -7.30 9.56 4.65
N VAL A 183 -7.85 8.47 4.09
CA VAL A 183 -9.18 8.49 3.45
C VAL A 183 -10.28 8.69 4.49
N GLU A 184 -10.21 8.03 5.65
CA GLU A 184 -11.12 8.24 6.78
C GLU A 184 -11.11 9.70 7.24
N GLU A 185 -9.95 10.38 7.22
CA GLU A 185 -9.81 11.81 7.53
C GLU A 185 -10.17 12.75 6.36
N GLY A 186 -10.67 12.20 5.26
CA GLY A 186 -11.23 12.98 4.14
C GLY A 186 -10.21 13.51 3.15
N VAL A 187 -9.02 12.92 3.03
CA VAL A 187 -7.99 13.38 2.10
C VAL A 187 -8.45 13.44 0.65
N MET A 188 -9.40 12.61 0.26
CA MET A 188 -9.98 12.57 -1.10
C MET A 188 -11.10 13.60 -1.31
N GLU A 189 -11.54 14.24 -0.26
CA GLU A 189 -12.58 15.29 -0.25
C GLU A 189 -11.95 16.69 -0.09
N ASN A 190 -12.70 17.73 -0.22
CA ASN A 190 -12.35 19.15 0.07
C ASN A 190 -11.00 19.67 -0.48
N PRO A 191 -10.84 19.81 -1.80
CA PRO A 191 -11.77 19.51 -2.86
C PRO A 191 -11.79 18.03 -3.19
N LYS A 192 -12.94 17.52 -3.67
CA LYS A 192 -13.10 16.13 -4.10
C LYS A 192 -12.15 15.83 -5.27
N VAL A 193 -11.40 14.75 -5.15
CA VAL A 193 -10.44 14.31 -6.16
C VAL A 193 -11.14 13.57 -7.28
N ASP A 194 -10.92 13.99 -8.54
CA ASP A 194 -11.45 13.33 -9.74
C ASP A 194 -10.56 12.18 -10.21
N ALA A 195 -9.23 12.29 -10.03
CA ALA A 195 -8.25 11.25 -10.35
C ALA A 195 -7.02 11.39 -9.46
N ILE A 196 -6.38 10.27 -9.15
CA ILE A 196 -5.14 10.22 -8.37
C ILE A 196 -4.08 9.43 -9.11
N PHE A 197 -2.82 9.90 -9.07
CA PHE A 197 -1.66 9.24 -9.63
C PHE A 197 -0.60 9.05 -8.54
N GLY A 198 0.05 7.90 -8.55
CA GLY A 198 1.23 7.59 -7.74
C GLY A 198 2.26 6.87 -8.59
N LEU A 199 3.52 7.13 -8.33
CA LEU A 199 4.65 6.43 -8.93
C LEU A 199 5.32 5.59 -7.84
N HIS A 200 5.72 4.36 -8.18
CA HIS A 200 6.53 3.54 -7.28
C HIS A 200 7.85 3.14 -7.96
N ALA A 201 8.96 3.33 -7.25
CA ALA A 201 10.27 2.85 -7.69
C ALA A 201 10.28 1.31 -7.70
N TRP A 202 10.81 0.72 -8.77
CA TRP A 202 10.86 -0.73 -8.93
C TRP A 202 12.20 -1.16 -9.49
N PRO A 203 12.78 -2.28 -9.05
CA PRO A 203 13.99 -2.83 -9.66
C PRO A 203 13.77 -3.11 -11.15
N GLY A 204 14.58 -2.51 -12.01
CA GLY A 204 14.43 -2.65 -13.44
C GLY A 204 15.32 -1.70 -14.25
N TYR A 205 14.96 -1.47 -15.50
CA TYR A 205 15.71 -0.56 -16.37
C TYR A 205 15.44 0.91 -16.02
N VAL A 206 16.49 1.68 -15.82
CA VAL A 206 16.41 3.12 -15.59
C VAL A 206 15.72 3.83 -16.78
N GLY A 207 14.87 4.81 -16.48
CA GLY A 207 14.17 5.61 -17.50
C GLY A 207 12.94 4.93 -18.10
N LYS A 208 12.51 3.78 -17.55
CA LYS A 208 11.26 3.14 -17.99
C LYS A 208 10.18 3.24 -16.93
N VAL A 209 8.97 3.56 -17.38
CA VAL A 209 7.74 3.52 -16.57
C VAL A 209 6.88 2.36 -17.06
N TYR A 210 6.43 1.52 -16.14
CA TYR A 210 5.56 0.38 -16.42
C TYR A 210 4.17 0.68 -15.88
N TYR A 211 3.15 0.36 -16.64
CA TYR A 211 1.76 0.45 -16.21
C TYR A 211 0.93 -0.67 -16.84
N ARG A 212 -0.20 -0.98 -16.23
CA ARG A 212 -1.19 -1.91 -16.79
C ARG A 212 -2.59 -1.40 -16.49
N SER A 213 -3.56 -1.79 -17.33
CA SER A 213 -4.98 -1.61 -17.02
C SER A 213 -5.41 -2.58 -15.92
N GLY A 214 -6.25 -2.11 -15.02
CA GLY A 214 -6.68 -2.87 -13.84
C GLY A 214 -5.65 -2.89 -12.71
N PRO A 215 -5.86 -3.72 -11.68
CA PRO A 215 -4.99 -3.81 -10.52
C PRO A 215 -3.56 -4.19 -10.89
N THR A 216 -2.58 -3.39 -10.47
CA THR A 216 -1.16 -3.63 -10.76
C THR A 216 -0.53 -4.54 -9.70
N MET A 217 -0.88 -4.32 -8.43
CA MET A 217 -0.41 -5.12 -7.30
C MET A 217 -1.58 -5.72 -6.53
N ALA A 218 -1.36 -6.89 -5.95
CA ALA A 218 -2.35 -7.54 -5.11
C ALA A 218 -2.51 -6.80 -3.77
N ALA A 219 -3.72 -6.79 -3.24
CA ALA A 219 -3.95 -6.46 -1.84
C ALA A 219 -3.11 -7.40 -0.96
N ALA A 220 -2.54 -6.86 0.13
CA ALA A 220 -1.71 -7.60 1.07
C ALA A 220 -2.40 -7.64 2.43
N GLU A 221 -2.78 -8.85 2.85
CA GLU A 221 -3.46 -9.04 4.13
C GLU A 221 -2.73 -10.06 4.99
N ARG A 222 -2.73 -9.81 6.30
CA ARG A 222 -2.30 -10.77 7.32
C ARG A 222 -3.54 -11.50 7.82
N MET A 223 -3.36 -12.78 8.10
CA MET A 223 -4.38 -13.65 8.67
C MET A 223 -3.80 -14.33 9.92
N ARG A 224 -4.56 -14.35 10.99
CA ARG A 224 -4.27 -15.12 12.20
C ARG A 224 -5.42 -16.05 12.50
N ILE A 225 -5.11 -17.32 12.72
CA ILE A 225 -6.10 -18.37 13.09
C ILE A 225 -5.65 -18.98 14.40
N THR A 226 -6.54 -18.98 15.37
CA THR A 226 -6.32 -19.59 16.69
C THR A 226 -7.28 -20.76 16.86
N ILE A 227 -6.74 -21.96 17.15
CA ILE A 227 -7.52 -23.16 17.42
C ILE A 227 -7.34 -23.51 18.89
N LYS A 228 -8.44 -23.46 19.64
CA LYS A 228 -8.49 -23.81 21.05
C LYS A 228 -9.08 -25.22 21.21
N GLY A 229 -8.29 -26.09 21.81
CA GLY A 229 -8.67 -27.47 22.14
C GLY A 229 -8.82 -27.70 23.65
N VAL A 230 -8.59 -28.94 24.05
CA VAL A 230 -8.57 -29.33 25.45
C VAL A 230 -7.33 -30.18 25.72
N GLN A 231 -6.45 -29.63 26.56
CA GLN A 231 -5.17 -30.26 26.91
C GLN A 231 -5.35 -31.63 27.56
N THR A 232 -4.53 -32.58 27.16
CA THR A 232 -4.48 -33.92 27.76
C THR A 232 -3.14 -34.59 27.58
N HIS A 233 -2.95 -35.75 28.23
CA HIS A 233 -1.73 -36.56 28.00
C HIS A 233 -1.75 -37.20 26.61
N GLY A 234 -0.62 -37.11 25.88
CA GLY A 234 -0.53 -37.61 24.50
C GLY A 234 -0.82 -39.10 24.29
N ALA A 235 -0.69 -39.94 25.36
CA ALA A 235 -1.07 -41.34 25.34
C ALA A 235 -2.56 -41.58 25.70
N ALA A 236 -3.31 -40.54 26.03
CA ALA A 236 -4.73 -40.59 26.36
C ALA A 236 -5.52 -39.50 25.58
N PRO A 237 -5.45 -39.48 24.26
CA PRO A 237 -6.00 -38.40 23.41
C PRO A 237 -7.54 -38.29 23.51
N TRP A 238 -8.22 -39.38 23.86
CA TRP A 238 -9.69 -39.39 24.06
C TRP A 238 -10.14 -38.55 25.26
N GLY A 239 -9.22 -38.12 26.14
CA GLY A 239 -9.53 -37.27 27.30
C GLY A 239 -9.48 -35.77 26.97
N GLY A 240 -9.20 -35.39 25.74
CA GLY A 240 -9.10 -33.99 25.34
C GLY A 240 -9.53 -33.73 23.89
N VAL A 241 -9.19 -32.56 23.35
CA VAL A 241 -9.40 -32.18 21.96
C VAL A 241 -8.09 -31.67 21.42
N ASP A 242 -7.53 -32.32 20.38
CA ASP A 242 -6.21 -32.06 19.85
C ASP A 242 -6.22 -30.91 18.81
N PRO A 243 -5.80 -29.67 19.17
CA PRO A 243 -5.81 -28.55 18.24
C PRO A 243 -4.74 -28.67 17.16
N ILE A 244 -3.70 -29.52 17.32
CA ILE A 244 -2.68 -29.76 16.29
C ILE A 244 -3.29 -30.54 15.13
N VAL A 245 -4.04 -31.61 15.43
CA VAL A 245 -4.75 -32.40 14.40
C VAL A 245 -5.81 -31.54 13.70
N VAL A 246 -6.61 -30.79 14.45
CA VAL A 246 -7.61 -29.85 13.89
C VAL A 246 -6.97 -28.82 12.98
N SER A 247 -5.85 -28.21 13.40
CA SER A 247 -5.11 -27.23 12.59
C SER A 247 -4.60 -27.84 11.29
N SER A 248 -4.14 -29.09 11.30
CA SER A 248 -3.67 -29.77 10.09
C SER A 248 -4.80 -29.95 9.06
N GLN A 249 -6.00 -30.31 9.51
CA GLN A 249 -7.18 -30.42 8.66
C GLN A 249 -7.60 -29.09 8.09
N ILE A 250 -7.55 -28.02 8.89
CA ILE A 250 -7.83 -26.67 8.45
C ILE A 250 -6.83 -26.22 7.38
N ILE A 251 -5.53 -26.40 7.59
CA ILE A 251 -4.50 -26.06 6.59
C ILE A 251 -4.78 -26.73 5.25
N MET A 252 -5.08 -28.03 5.27
CA MET A 252 -5.41 -28.78 4.03
C MET A 252 -6.69 -28.25 3.38
N SER A 253 -7.72 -27.93 4.16
CA SER A 253 -8.97 -27.38 3.66
C SER A 253 -8.79 -25.98 3.07
N LEU A 254 -7.97 -25.11 3.66
CA LEU A 254 -7.70 -23.77 3.13
C LEU A 254 -7.07 -23.83 1.72
N GLN A 255 -6.27 -24.86 1.41
CA GLN A 255 -5.68 -25.02 0.07
C GLN A 255 -6.75 -25.26 -1.00
N THR A 256 -7.94 -25.72 -0.64
CA THR A 256 -9.03 -25.93 -1.60
C THR A 256 -9.69 -24.63 -2.06
N ILE A 257 -9.55 -23.54 -1.33
CA ILE A 257 -10.16 -22.24 -1.68
C ILE A 257 -9.72 -21.81 -3.07
N MET A 258 -8.42 -21.63 -3.27
CA MET A 258 -7.89 -21.23 -4.58
C MET A 258 -8.02 -22.33 -5.63
N ALA A 259 -7.95 -23.58 -5.22
CA ALA A 259 -7.95 -24.70 -6.16
C ALA A 259 -9.34 -25.14 -6.61
N ARG A 260 -10.43 -24.79 -5.91
CA ARG A 260 -11.78 -25.32 -6.14
C ARG A 260 -12.92 -24.30 -6.05
N GLU A 261 -12.69 -23.12 -5.47
CA GLU A 261 -13.76 -22.16 -5.17
C GLU A 261 -13.58 -20.84 -5.92
N VAL A 262 -12.35 -20.49 -6.29
CA VAL A 262 -12.01 -19.27 -7.03
C VAL A 262 -11.70 -19.60 -8.49
N ASP A 263 -12.27 -18.84 -9.42
CA ASP A 263 -11.91 -18.91 -10.84
C ASP A 263 -10.54 -18.24 -11.06
N ILE A 264 -9.48 -19.04 -10.97
CA ILE A 264 -8.10 -18.58 -11.15
C ILE A 264 -7.78 -18.13 -12.58
N THR A 265 -8.66 -18.38 -13.56
CA THR A 265 -8.50 -17.89 -14.94
C THR A 265 -8.93 -16.43 -15.06
N ALA A 266 -9.85 -16.00 -14.22
CA ALA A 266 -10.31 -14.61 -14.16
C ALA A 266 -9.43 -13.77 -13.23
N VAL A 267 -9.11 -14.28 -12.02
CA VAL A 267 -8.41 -13.51 -10.98
C VAL A 267 -7.42 -14.40 -10.24
N PRO A 268 -6.11 -14.08 -10.26
CA PRO A 268 -5.13 -14.76 -9.43
C PRO A 268 -5.31 -14.40 -7.95
N GLY A 269 -4.97 -15.33 -7.06
CA GLY A 269 -4.98 -15.11 -5.63
C GLY A 269 -4.07 -16.10 -4.90
N VAL A 270 -3.75 -15.79 -3.65
CA VAL A 270 -2.92 -16.64 -2.79
C VAL A 270 -3.50 -16.67 -1.39
N VAL A 271 -3.57 -17.87 -0.81
CA VAL A 271 -3.84 -18.10 0.62
C VAL A 271 -2.74 -19.00 1.15
N THR A 272 -1.94 -18.49 2.08
CA THR A 272 -0.79 -19.22 2.64
C THR A 272 -0.80 -19.17 4.16
N ILE A 273 -0.60 -20.31 4.82
CA ILE A 273 -0.17 -20.36 6.22
C ILE A 273 1.36 -20.37 6.22
N GLY A 274 1.96 -19.33 6.76
CA GLY A 274 3.41 -19.13 6.81
C GLY A 274 4.06 -19.65 8.10
N SER A 275 3.30 -19.71 9.20
CA SER A 275 3.76 -20.25 10.47
C SER A 275 2.66 -20.96 11.25
N ILE A 276 3.06 -21.93 12.08
CA ILE A 276 2.18 -22.65 13.01
C ILE A 276 2.95 -22.89 14.30
N HIS A 277 2.32 -22.53 15.42
CA HIS A 277 2.91 -22.64 16.75
C HIS A 277 1.92 -23.29 17.71
N GLY A 278 2.37 -24.33 18.44
CA GLY A 278 1.57 -24.99 19.47
C GLY A 278 2.34 -26.18 20.07
N GLY A 279 2.05 -26.46 21.33
CA GLY A 279 2.69 -27.53 22.07
C GLY A 279 4.08 -27.16 22.62
N VAL A 280 4.44 -27.79 23.75
CA VAL A 280 5.72 -27.56 24.44
C VAL A 280 6.49 -28.88 24.68
N ARG A 281 5.82 -30.03 24.56
CA ARG A 281 6.41 -31.33 24.84
C ARG A 281 5.71 -32.43 24.02
N ASN A 282 6.49 -33.43 23.60
CA ASN A 282 6.04 -34.51 22.72
C ASN A 282 4.89 -35.40 23.28
N ASN A 283 4.67 -35.43 24.59
CA ASN A 283 3.67 -36.25 25.24
C ASN A 283 2.51 -35.45 25.87
N ILE A 284 2.33 -34.21 25.44
CA ILE A 284 1.26 -33.31 25.88
C ILE A 284 0.54 -32.79 24.63
N ILE A 285 -0.76 -33.05 24.53
CA ILE A 285 -1.65 -32.37 23.59
C ILE A 285 -1.86 -30.95 24.13
N PRO A 286 -1.56 -29.90 23.39
CA PRO A 286 -1.66 -28.52 23.88
C PRO A 286 -3.10 -28.05 23.99
N GLU A 287 -3.29 -26.92 24.68
CA GLU A 287 -4.58 -26.24 24.79
C GLU A 287 -4.89 -25.39 23.55
N GLU A 288 -3.85 -24.89 22.87
CA GLU A 288 -4.00 -23.98 21.76
C GLU A 288 -2.93 -24.19 20.67
N VAL A 289 -3.33 -23.89 19.44
CA VAL A 289 -2.43 -23.72 18.27
C VAL A 289 -2.76 -22.40 17.58
N VAL A 290 -1.72 -21.61 17.27
CA VAL A 290 -1.84 -20.38 16.51
C VAL A 290 -1.16 -20.55 15.16
N MET A 291 -1.87 -20.16 14.12
CA MET A 291 -1.36 -20.12 12.74
C MET A 291 -1.38 -18.68 12.22
N GLU A 292 -0.33 -18.27 11.53
CA GLU A 292 -0.28 -16.98 10.85
C GLU A 292 -0.05 -17.17 9.36
N GLY A 293 -0.72 -16.35 8.57
CA GLY A 293 -0.72 -16.48 7.14
C GLY A 293 -0.87 -15.16 6.40
N THR A 294 -0.90 -15.25 5.09
CA THR A 294 -1.10 -14.11 4.21
C THR A 294 -2.11 -14.43 3.12
N ILE A 295 -2.89 -13.40 2.75
CA ILE A 295 -3.81 -13.43 1.61
C ILE A 295 -3.35 -12.40 0.60
N ARG A 296 -3.42 -12.75 -0.71
CA ARG A 296 -3.17 -11.84 -1.82
C ARG A 296 -4.31 -11.96 -2.82
N THR A 297 -4.93 -10.84 -3.16
CA THR A 297 -6.04 -10.77 -4.11
C THR A 297 -5.97 -9.49 -4.94
N PHE A 298 -6.65 -9.49 -6.09
CA PHE A 298 -6.71 -8.32 -6.98
C PHE A 298 -8.12 -7.73 -7.07
N GLU A 299 -9.16 -8.48 -6.68
CA GLU A 299 -10.56 -8.07 -6.79
C GLU A 299 -11.26 -8.18 -5.44
N GLU A 300 -12.07 -7.17 -5.11
CA GLU A 300 -12.74 -7.08 -3.82
C GLU A 300 -13.75 -8.23 -3.60
N ASP A 301 -14.52 -8.59 -4.62
CA ASP A 301 -15.51 -9.67 -4.51
C ASP A 301 -14.85 -11.01 -4.20
N ILE A 302 -13.71 -11.29 -4.85
CA ILE A 302 -12.93 -12.50 -4.59
C ILE A 302 -12.30 -12.46 -3.20
N ARG A 303 -11.85 -11.29 -2.75
CA ARG A 303 -11.34 -11.06 -1.40
C ARG A 303 -12.39 -11.44 -0.36
N GLN A 304 -13.61 -10.94 -0.50
CA GLN A 304 -14.71 -11.24 0.40
C GLN A 304 -15.10 -12.73 0.36
N GLN A 305 -15.10 -13.34 -0.82
CA GLN A 305 -15.33 -14.77 -0.96
C GLN A 305 -14.28 -15.59 -0.19
N ILE A 306 -13.00 -15.27 -0.35
CA ILE A 306 -11.90 -15.95 0.35
C ILE A 306 -12.05 -15.80 1.86
N HIS A 307 -12.30 -14.58 2.35
CA HIS A 307 -12.51 -14.32 3.79
C HIS A 307 -13.66 -15.14 4.36
N LYS A 308 -14.78 -15.22 3.63
CA LYS A 308 -15.91 -16.04 4.04
C LYS A 308 -15.54 -17.52 4.09
N SER A 309 -14.91 -18.04 3.04
CA SER A 309 -14.50 -19.44 2.98
C SER A 309 -13.51 -19.81 4.09
N ILE A 310 -12.56 -18.92 4.42
CA ILE A 310 -11.63 -19.15 5.53
C ILE A 310 -12.41 -19.28 6.85
N ARG A 311 -13.28 -18.32 7.17
CA ARG A 311 -14.07 -18.35 8.41
C ARG A 311 -14.94 -19.60 8.50
N ASP A 312 -15.70 -19.91 7.45
CA ASP A 312 -16.58 -21.06 7.41
C ASP A 312 -15.81 -22.38 7.63
N LYS A 313 -14.68 -22.56 6.94
CA LYS A 313 -13.86 -23.78 7.07
C LYS A 313 -13.25 -23.91 8.47
N VAL A 314 -12.72 -22.84 9.02
CA VAL A 314 -12.13 -22.83 10.37
C VAL A 314 -13.18 -23.17 11.40
N GLU A 315 -14.33 -22.51 11.38
CA GLU A 315 -15.43 -22.73 12.32
C GLU A 315 -15.99 -24.15 12.21
N MET A 316 -16.32 -24.62 11.00
CA MET A 316 -16.95 -25.93 10.81
C MET A 316 -16.01 -27.07 11.17
N ILE A 317 -14.72 -27.01 10.78
CA ILE A 317 -13.76 -28.10 11.09
C ILE A 317 -13.44 -28.12 12.58
N ALA A 318 -13.24 -26.96 13.20
CA ALA A 318 -13.00 -26.87 14.63
C ALA A 318 -14.21 -27.41 15.43
N SER A 319 -15.42 -26.94 15.11
CA SER A 319 -16.66 -27.38 15.76
C SER A 319 -16.91 -28.88 15.59
N ALA A 320 -16.71 -29.44 14.39
CA ALA A 320 -16.87 -30.89 14.15
C ALA A 320 -15.91 -31.73 14.99
N SER A 321 -14.81 -31.17 15.44
CA SER A 321 -13.82 -31.84 16.30
C SER A 321 -13.96 -31.49 17.78
N GLY A 322 -14.93 -30.68 18.15
CA GLY A 322 -15.14 -30.21 19.55
C GLY A 322 -14.16 -29.11 19.97
N ALA A 323 -13.45 -28.50 19.01
CA ALA A 323 -12.56 -27.35 19.21
C ALA A 323 -13.27 -26.02 18.90
N ILE A 324 -12.64 -24.90 19.27
CA ILE A 324 -13.06 -23.55 18.89
C ILE A 324 -12.01 -22.98 17.92
N GLY A 325 -12.48 -22.47 16.78
CA GLY A 325 -11.65 -21.77 15.79
C GLY A 325 -11.99 -20.28 15.73
N GLU A 326 -10.97 -19.44 15.82
CA GLU A 326 -11.07 -17.98 15.73
C GLU A 326 -10.23 -17.49 14.55
N VAL A 327 -10.71 -16.49 13.80
CA VAL A 327 -10.02 -15.89 12.65
C VAL A 327 -10.01 -14.37 12.79
N GLU A 328 -8.79 -13.80 12.72
CA GLU A 328 -8.52 -12.36 12.71
C GLU A 328 -7.87 -11.93 11.40
#